data_d4df0637630219ccd5ebb890f1354051
#
_entry.id   d4df0637630219ccd5ebb890f1354051
#
_cell.length_a   1.000
_cell.length_b   1.000
_cell.length_c   1.000
_cell.angle_alpha   90.00
_cell.angle_beta   90.00
_cell.angle_gamma   90.00
#
_symmetry.space_group_name_H-M   'P 1'
#
loop_
_entity.id
_entity.type
_entity.pdbx_description
1 polymer ?
#
loop_
_entity_poly.entity_id
_entity_poly.type
_entity_poly.pdbx_seq_one_letter_code
_entity_poly.pdbx_strand_id
1 'polypeptide(L)'
;FEKQEKQKENKYNKISNTINKLLFYANETNNDLYKNFLVAGKTGTADQTISDNEKFQNVTYISFFPYNNPKYLNFTFMQNPKEKYGKYMTAGNTVKPTFYNLLKEIYMYLDLSIINTKSTDI
;
A
#
# COMPACT_ATOMS: atom_id res chain seq x y z
N PHE A 1 -34.64 -12.89 -1.12
CA PHE A 1 -33.25 -13.40 -1.05
C PHE A 1 -32.29 -12.51 -1.86
N GLU A 2 -32.49 -12.33 -3.13
CA GLU A 2 -31.68 -11.48 -4.02
C GLU A 2 -31.60 -10.01 -3.57
N LYS A 3 -32.68 -9.48 -3.02
CA LYS A 3 -32.76 -8.11 -2.52
C LYS A 3 -31.92 -7.90 -1.25
N GLN A 4 -31.81 -8.92 -0.40
CA GLN A 4 -30.98 -8.92 0.81
C GLN A 4 -29.51 -9.07 0.46
N GLU A 5 -29.18 -9.88 -0.53
CA GLU A 5 -27.79 -10.04 -1.02
C GLU A 5 -27.29 -8.74 -1.66
N LYS A 6 -28.07 -8.09 -2.51
CA LYS A 6 -27.75 -6.79 -3.09
C LYS A 6 -27.56 -5.70 -2.03
N GLN A 7 -28.36 -5.72 -0.95
CA GLN A 7 -28.18 -4.75 0.14
C GLN A 7 -26.89 -5.00 0.92
N LYS A 8 -26.52 -6.27 1.14
CA LYS A 8 -25.23 -6.63 1.77
C LYS A 8 -24.07 -6.21 0.88
N GLU A 9 -24.11 -6.53 -0.39
CA GLU A 9 -23.09 -6.15 -1.36
C GLU A 9 -22.88 -4.64 -1.42
N ASN A 10 -23.94 -3.86 -1.48
CA ASN A 10 -23.86 -2.40 -1.47
C ASN A 10 -23.23 -1.86 -0.17
N LYS A 11 -23.55 -2.46 0.96
CA LYS A 11 -22.96 -2.10 2.25
C LYS A 11 -21.44 -2.38 2.29
N TYR A 12 -21.03 -3.56 1.83
CA TYR A 12 -19.60 -3.92 1.79
C TYR A 12 -18.83 -3.03 0.81
N ASN A 13 -19.38 -2.75 -0.35
CA ASN A 13 -18.76 -1.86 -1.33
C ASN A 13 -18.58 -0.45 -0.77
N LYS A 14 -19.56 0.07 -0.06
CA LYS A 14 -19.47 1.38 0.58
C LYS A 14 -18.40 1.44 1.67
N ILE A 15 -18.30 0.41 2.51
CA ILE A 15 -17.27 0.28 3.54
C ILE A 15 -15.90 0.16 2.89
N SER A 16 -15.75 -0.69 1.89
CA SER A 16 -14.51 -0.89 1.16
C SER A 16 -14.00 0.40 0.52
N ASN A 17 -14.87 1.13 -0.16
CA ASN A 17 -14.53 2.41 -0.76
C ASN A 17 -14.07 3.44 0.27
N THR A 18 -14.71 3.47 1.43
CA THR A 18 -14.31 4.35 2.53
C THR A 18 -12.93 3.98 3.07
N ILE A 19 -12.68 2.70 3.30
CA ILE A 19 -11.38 2.20 3.79
C ILE A 19 -10.27 2.49 2.76
N ASN A 20 -10.52 2.24 1.49
CA ASN A 20 -9.56 2.49 0.42
C ASN A 20 -9.17 3.97 0.36
N LYS A 21 -10.13 4.85 0.51
CA LYS A 21 -9.91 6.30 0.58
C LYS A 21 -9.08 6.70 1.80
N LEU A 22 -9.39 6.14 2.96
CA LEU A 22 -8.62 6.39 4.19
C LEU A 22 -7.17 5.91 4.06
N LEU A 23 -6.96 4.73 3.47
CA LEU A 23 -5.62 4.19 3.23
C LEU A 23 -4.82 5.03 2.24
N PHE A 24 -5.49 5.62 1.25
CA PHE A 24 -4.84 6.55 0.34
C PHE A 24 -4.37 7.82 1.06
N TYR A 25 -5.24 8.44 1.84
CA TYR A 25 -4.87 9.66 2.58
C TYR A 25 -3.87 9.39 3.70
N ALA A 26 -3.98 8.26 4.39
CA ALA A 26 -3.01 7.86 5.42
C ALA A 26 -1.63 7.54 4.85
N ASN A 27 -1.56 7.22 3.56
CA ASN A 27 -0.31 6.95 2.85
C ASN A 27 0.34 8.25 2.33
N GLU A 28 -0.08 9.40 2.83
CA GLU A 28 0.47 10.69 2.41
C GLU A 28 2.00 10.66 2.42
N THR A 29 2.54 10.82 1.26
CA THR A 29 3.94 11.05 1.05
C THR A 29 4.06 12.30 0.18
N ASN A 30 5.11 13.07 0.36
CA ASN A 30 5.45 14.13 -0.59
C ASN A 30 5.90 13.57 -1.94
N ASN A 31 5.49 12.34 -2.23
CA ASN A 31 5.92 11.59 -3.37
C ASN A 31 4.89 11.69 -4.48
N ASP A 32 5.25 12.37 -5.56
CA ASP A 32 4.37 12.62 -6.69
C ASP A 32 3.90 11.34 -7.38
N LEU A 33 4.72 10.29 -7.44
CA LEU A 33 4.32 9.03 -8.03
C LEU A 33 3.17 8.37 -7.26
N TYR A 34 3.22 8.36 -5.94
CA TYR A 34 2.13 7.82 -5.14
C TYR A 34 0.83 8.60 -5.34
N LYS A 35 0.92 9.91 -5.45
CA LYS A 35 -0.23 10.76 -5.73
C LYS A 35 -0.78 10.53 -7.13
N ASN A 36 0.10 10.49 -8.13
CA ASN A 36 -0.29 10.31 -9.52
C ASN A 36 -0.93 8.95 -9.78
N PHE A 37 -0.44 7.90 -9.14
CA PHE A 37 -0.99 6.55 -9.25
C PHE A 37 -2.10 6.26 -8.24
N LEU A 38 -2.43 7.21 -7.38
CA LEU A 38 -3.45 7.06 -6.34
C LEU A 38 -3.19 5.82 -5.46
N VAL A 39 -1.96 5.68 -4.99
CA VAL A 39 -1.52 4.51 -4.22
C VAL A 39 -2.07 4.57 -2.81
N ALA A 40 -2.87 3.58 -2.46
CA ALA A 40 -3.27 3.30 -1.09
C ALA A 40 -2.43 2.14 -0.55
N GLY A 41 -2.13 2.17 0.73
CA GLY A 41 -1.34 1.09 1.29
C GLY A 41 -1.20 1.16 2.80
N LYS A 42 -0.65 0.08 3.34
CA LYS A 42 -0.39 -0.04 4.77
C LYS A 42 0.93 -0.77 5.00
N THR A 43 1.73 -0.18 5.86
CA THR A 43 2.96 -0.80 6.37
C THR A 43 2.65 -1.72 7.54
N GLY A 44 3.43 -2.77 7.67
CA GLY A 44 3.38 -3.65 8.81
C GLY A 44 4.79 -3.95 9.31
N THR A 45 4.95 -4.00 10.62
CA THR A 45 6.19 -4.42 11.27
C THR A 45 5.84 -5.48 12.30
N ALA A 46 6.42 -6.65 12.17
CA ALA A 46 6.24 -7.74 13.11
C ALA A 46 7.57 -8.03 13.81
N ASP A 47 7.56 -7.97 15.12
CA ASP A 47 8.70 -8.35 15.95
C ASP A 47 8.61 -9.82 16.30
N GLN A 48 9.70 -10.55 16.09
CA GLN A 48 9.83 -11.94 16.47
C GLN A 48 11.04 -12.11 17.38
N THR A 49 10.82 -12.60 18.57
CA THR A 49 11.87 -12.89 19.52
C THR A 49 12.32 -14.35 19.35
N ILE A 50 13.60 -14.56 19.06
CA ILE A 50 14.19 -15.89 18.90
C ILE A 50 14.88 -16.33 20.19
N SER A 51 15.53 -15.41 20.86
CA SER A 51 16.17 -15.61 22.17
C SER A 51 16.11 -14.32 22.97
N ASP A 52 16.50 -14.37 24.24
CA ASP A 52 16.49 -13.20 25.13
C ASP A 52 17.30 -12.00 24.59
N ASN A 53 18.24 -12.23 23.66
CA ASN A 53 19.10 -11.22 23.08
C ASN A 53 18.95 -11.03 21.56
N GLU A 54 18.13 -11.84 20.89
CA GLU A 54 17.95 -11.77 19.44
C GLU A 54 16.49 -11.49 19.07
N LYS A 55 16.28 -10.34 18.49
CA LYS A 55 14.99 -9.94 17.92
C LYS A 55 15.09 -9.86 16.41
N PHE A 56 14.17 -10.52 15.72
CA PHE A 56 13.95 -10.31 14.28
C PHE A 56 12.81 -9.35 14.06
N GLN A 57 12.99 -8.50 13.09
CA GLN A 57 11.89 -7.71 12.53
C GLN A 57 11.58 -8.17 11.13
N ASN A 58 10.32 -8.39 10.85
CA ASN A 58 9.82 -8.58 9.50
C ASN A 58 8.99 -7.36 9.13
N VAL A 59 9.26 -6.77 8.00
CA VAL A 59 8.59 -5.56 7.54
C VAL A 59 7.87 -5.81 6.24
N THR A 60 6.66 -5.29 6.13
CA THR A 60 5.80 -5.46 4.97
C THR A 60 5.23 -4.13 4.51
N TYR A 61 4.96 -4.03 3.23
CA TYR A 61 4.14 -2.99 2.66
C TYR A 61 3.20 -3.60 1.65
N ILE A 62 1.91 -3.53 1.95
CA ILE A 62 0.85 -3.90 1.03
C ILE A 62 0.28 -2.61 0.46
N SER A 63 0.23 -2.52 -0.85
CA SER A 63 -0.33 -1.36 -1.52
C SER A 63 -1.13 -1.78 -2.75
N PHE A 64 -2.10 -0.97 -3.10
CA PHE A 64 -2.93 -1.17 -4.28
C PHE A 64 -3.23 0.18 -4.92
N PHE A 65 -3.44 0.15 -6.21
CA PHE A 65 -3.72 1.37 -6.95
C PHE A 65 -4.44 1.10 -8.28
N PRO A 66 -5.23 2.08 -8.75
CA PRO A 66 -5.68 3.28 -8.05
C PRO A 66 -6.63 2.91 -6.89
N TYR A 67 -6.64 3.68 -5.81
CA TYR A 67 -7.41 3.33 -4.61
C TYR A 67 -8.92 3.21 -4.85
N ASN A 68 -9.46 3.97 -5.77
CA ASN A 68 -10.89 4.05 -6.06
C ASN A 68 -11.38 3.01 -7.09
N ASN A 69 -10.48 2.33 -7.79
CA ASN A 69 -10.75 1.21 -8.68
C ASN A 69 -9.48 0.37 -8.84
N PRO A 70 -9.13 -0.43 -7.82
CA PRO A 70 -7.85 -1.13 -7.79
C PRO A 70 -7.66 -2.05 -9.00
N LYS A 71 -6.51 -1.90 -9.66
CA LYS A 71 -6.07 -2.74 -10.78
C LYS A 71 -4.78 -3.49 -10.46
N TYR A 72 -3.95 -2.90 -9.61
CA TYR A 72 -2.67 -3.47 -9.25
C TYR A 72 -2.57 -3.63 -7.75
N LEU A 73 -2.00 -4.73 -7.32
CA LEU A 73 -1.70 -5.05 -5.93
C LEU A 73 -0.20 -5.30 -5.81
N ASN A 74 0.40 -4.66 -4.84
CA ASN A 74 1.79 -4.90 -4.47
C ASN A 74 1.86 -5.48 -3.06
N PHE A 75 2.74 -6.44 -2.89
CA PHE A 75 3.16 -6.94 -1.60
C PHE A 75 4.69 -6.96 -1.57
N THR A 76 5.26 -6.08 -0.76
CA THR A 76 6.71 -6.03 -0.54
C THR A 76 7.00 -6.50 0.87
N PHE A 77 7.87 -7.48 0.99
CA PHE A 77 8.26 -8.09 2.24
C PHE A 77 9.78 -8.10 2.38
N MET A 78 10.26 -7.77 3.56
CA MET A 78 11.67 -7.87 3.89
C MET A 78 11.82 -8.54 5.25
N GLN A 79 12.56 -9.63 5.26
CA GLN A 79 12.85 -10.38 6.46
C GLN A 79 14.10 -9.83 7.13
N ASN A 80 13.97 -9.50 8.40
CA ASN A 80 15.08 -9.09 9.26
C ASN A 80 16.03 -8.07 8.62
N PRO A 81 15.54 -6.88 8.19
CA PRO A 81 16.42 -5.84 7.70
C PRO A 81 17.38 -5.41 8.81
N LYS A 82 18.67 -5.43 8.52
CA LYS A 82 19.69 -5.03 9.49
C LYS A 82 19.86 -3.53 9.48
N GLU A 83 20.13 -2.98 10.65
CA GLU A 83 20.48 -1.58 10.78
C GLU A 83 21.65 -1.22 9.87
N LYS A 84 21.48 -0.14 9.14
CA LYS A 84 22.55 0.46 8.36
C LYS A 84 22.76 1.89 8.85
N TYR A 85 23.96 2.22 9.26
CA TYR A 85 24.33 3.55 9.78
C TYR A 85 23.58 3.96 11.07
N GLY A 86 23.28 3.00 11.96
CA GLY A 86 22.62 3.27 13.23
C GLY A 86 21.18 3.70 13.14
N LYS A 87 20.55 3.52 11.98
CA LYS A 87 19.11 3.82 11.79
C LYS A 87 18.25 2.60 12.04
N TYR A 88 17.22 2.80 12.84
CA TYR A 88 16.20 1.78 13.07
C TYR A 88 15.46 1.46 11.76
N MET A 89 15.41 0.19 11.40
CA MET A 89 14.83 -0.26 10.13
C MET A 89 13.33 -0.53 10.29
N THR A 90 12.52 0.46 9.97
CA THR A 90 11.06 0.35 9.94
C THR A 90 10.55 0.02 8.53
N ALA A 91 9.29 -0.39 8.43
CA ALA A 91 8.66 -0.58 7.13
C ALA A 91 8.62 0.72 6.31
N GLY A 92 8.53 1.87 6.97
CA GLY A 92 8.51 3.17 6.31
C GLY A 92 9.84 3.56 5.67
N ASN A 93 10.97 3.10 6.21
CA ASN A 93 12.30 3.41 5.68
C ASN A 93 12.95 2.26 4.91
N THR A 94 12.26 1.15 4.75
CA THR A 94 12.76 -0.04 4.04
C THR A 94 11.85 -0.43 2.87
N VAL A 95 10.76 -1.15 3.15
CA VAL A 95 9.89 -1.72 2.11
C VAL A 95 9.08 -0.68 1.34
N LYS A 96 8.70 0.42 1.98
CA LYS A 96 7.96 1.48 1.30
C LYS A 96 8.80 2.21 0.26
N PRO A 97 10.05 2.64 0.55
CA PRO A 97 10.95 3.17 -0.48
C PRO A 97 11.32 2.15 -1.55
N THR A 98 11.43 0.88 -1.20
CA THR A 98 11.70 -0.19 -2.16
C THR A 98 10.58 -0.31 -3.19
N PHE A 99 9.34 -0.30 -2.74
CA PHE A 99 8.19 -0.27 -3.65
C PHE A 99 8.17 0.98 -4.52
N TYR A 100 8.51 2.14 -3.96
CA TYR A 100 8.60 3.38 -4.73
C TYR A 100 9.63 3.28 -5.86
N ASN A 101 10.79 2.73 -5.58
CA ASN A 101 11.81 2.51 -6.61
C ASN A 101 11.33 1.53 -7.68
N LEU A 102 10.66 0.47 -7.28
CA LEU A 102 10.04 -0.46 -8.21
C LEU A 102 9.00 0.25 -9.09
N LEU A 103 8.14 1.06 -8.51
CA LEU A 103 7.10 1.80 -9.24
C LEU A 103 7.72 2.75 -10.27
N LYS A 104 8.84 3.40 -9.95
CA LYS A 104 9.59 4.23 -10.90
C LYS A 104 10.07 3.44 -12.11
N GLU A 105 10.50 2.20 -11.90
CA GLU A 105 11.00 1.34 -12.98
C GLU A 105 9.88 0.78 -13.85
N ILE A 106 8.72 0.50 -13.28
CA ILE A 106 7.65 -0.20 -13.99
C ILE A 106 6.52 0.71 -14.48
N TYR A 107 6.47 1.98 -14.08
CA TYR A 107 5.31 2.85 -14.36
C TYR A 107 5.00 2.97 -15.86
N MET A 108 6.00 2.87 -16.73
CA MET A 108 5.83 2.94 -18.17
C MET A 108 5.07 1.74 -18.76
N TYR A 109 5.06 0.62 -18.03
CA TYR A 109 4.38 -0.61 -18.44
C TYR A 109 2.97 -0.71 -17.87
N LEU A 110 2.60 0.18 -16.97
CA LEU A 110 1.28 0.20 -16.36
C LEU A 110 0.26 0.85 -17.31
N ASP A 111 -0.98 0.42 -17.21
CA ASP A 111 -2.06 0.97 -18.01
C ASP A 111 -2.43 2.38 -17.52
N LEU A 112 -1.93 3.39 -18.22
CA LEU A 112 -2.16 4.80 -17.92
C LEU A 112 -3.61 5.25 -18.16
N SER A 113 -4.40 4.50 -18.91
CA SER A 113 -5.81 4.82 -19.14
C SER A 113 -6.62 4.81 -17.84
N ILE A 114 -6.19 4.01 -16.86
CA ILE A 114 -6.78 3.92 -15.53
C ILE A 114 -6.58 5.22 -14.73
N ILE A 115 -5.51 5.94 -14.98
CA ILE A 115 -5.15 7.16 -14.26
C ILE A 115 -5.85 8.38 -14.87
N ASN A 116 -5.96 8.43 -16.20
CA ASN A 116 -6.56 9.55 -16.94
C ASN A 116 -8.07 9.69 -16.71
N THR A 117 -8.76 8.63 -16.34
CA THR A 117 -10.21 8.67 -16.04
C THR A 117 -10.54 9.32 -14.70
N LYS A 118 -9.56 9.76 -13.93
CA LYS A 118 -9.73 10.15 -12.52
C LYS A 118 -9.41 11.58 -12.18
N SER A 119 -8.87 12.33 -13.11
CA SER A 119 -8.70 13.77 -12.95
C SER A 119 -10.03 14.53 -12.87
N THR A 120 -11.14 13.86 -13.12
CA THR A 120 -12.49 14.41 -13.06
C THR A 120 -13.26 14.10 -11.77
N ASP A 121 -12.76 13.19 -10.93
CA ASP A 121 -13.44 12.72 -9.71
C ASP A 121 -12.87 13.31 -8.41
N ILE A 122 -11.99 14.29 -8.53
CA ILE A 122 -11.42 14.99 -7.38
C ILE A 122 -12.17 16.28 -7.12
#